data_9d38cfce385a0d891a5ed24ebe20d680
#
_entry.id   9d38cfce385a0d891a5ed24ebe20d680
#
_cell.length_a   1.000
_cell.length_b   1.000
_cell.length_c   1.000
_cell.angle_alpha   90.00
_cell.angle_beta   90.00
_cell.angle_gamma   90.00
#
_symmetry.space_group_name_H-M   'P 1'
#
loop_
_entity.id
_entity.type
_entity.pdbx_description
1 polymer ?
#
loop_
_entity_poly.entity_id
_entity_poly.type
_entity_poly.pdbx_seq_one_letter_code
_entity_poly.pdbx_strand_id
1 'polypeptide(L)'
;MTILVTGATGRVGRHLVDQLVQRDAPVRVLTRDPANADFPDGVVVAGGDLLDLDALRAAMSSVSTLFLLNAVTGDEFTQAIVALNVAREMGIDRIVYLSVFDAEGAVNVPHFAVKRGAERMLEQMGFGATILRPTYFIDNEAMVKDVIVNRGIYPMPIGGKGVAMVDARDIAEVAAIELVRRHNADGPLPIEMINVVGPETLTGEGAAAIWSDVLGRPVAYGGDDPSGFEQTMAGFMPAWQAYEMRLMAERYVSHGMIPEVGDTERLTRMLGRPLHHYRETAAALATA
;
A
#
# COMPACT_ATOMS: atom_id res chain seq x y z
N MET A 1 15.81 -1.29 21.09
CA MET A 1 15.60 -0.43 19.90
C MET A 1 14.22 -0.76 19.34
N THR A 2 13.51 0.19 18.74
CA THR A 2 12.09 0.08 18.41
C THR A 2 11.87 0.22 16.89
N ILE A 3 10.84 -0.43 16.35
CA ILE A 3 10.35 -0.24 14.99
C ILE A 3 9.26 0.84 15.02
N LEU A 4 9.43 1.93 14.28
CA LEU A 4 8.39 2.94 14.11
C LEU A 4 7.56 2.65 12.86
N VAL A 5 6.24 2.67 13.01
CA VAL A 5 5.27 2.49 11.92
C VAL A 5 4.48 3.77 11.70
N THR A 6 4.58 4.36 10.51
CA THR A 6 3.70 5.43 10.05
C THR A 6 2.51 4.83 9.29
N GLY A 7 1.40 5.57 9.19
CA GLY A 7 0.19 5.06 8.55
C GLY A 7 -0.47 3.86 9.28
N ALA A 8 -0.14 3.66 10.55
CA ALA A 8 -0.56 2.50 11.35
C ALA A 8 -2.08 2.32 11.48
N THR A 9 -2.86 3.40 11.41
CA THR A 9 -4.33 3.36 11.49
C THR A 9 -5.02 2.98 10.17
N GLY A 10 -4.24 2.95 9.07
CA GLY A 10 -4.72 2.52 7.75
C GLY A 10 -4.83 1.00 7.63
N ARG A 11 -5.35 0.53 6.48
CA ARG A 11 -5.57 -0.91 6.21
C ARG A 11 -4.28 -1.74 6.33
N VAL A 12 -3.26 -1.41 5.56
CA VAL A 12 -1.96 -2.09 5.64
C VAL A 12 -1.34 -1.92 7.02
N GLY A 13 -1.39 -0.71 7.58
CA GLY A 13 -0.75 -0.40 8.86
C GLY A 13 -1.30 -1.20 10.05
N ARG A 14 -2.63 -1.40 10.13
CA ARG A 14 -3.25 -2.24 11.19
C ARG A 14 -2.76 -3.69 11.11
N HIS A 15 -2.85 -4.31 9.93
CA HIS A 15 -2.33 -5.66 9.72
C HIS A 15 -0.83 -5.76 9.99
N LEU A 16 -0.05 -4.73 9.63
CA LEU A 16 1.38 -4.69 9.91
C LEU A 16 1.68 -4.67 11.40
N VAL A 17 0.97 -3.85 12.17
CA VAL A 17 1.14 -3.80 13.64
C VAL A 17 0.83 -5.15 14.25
N ASP A 18 -0.29 -5.80 13.87
CA ASP A 18 -0.65 -7.14 14.33
C ASP A 18 0.45 -8.17 14.00
N GLN A 19 0.99 -8.13 12.78
CA GLN A 19 2.06 -9.02 12.34
C GLN A 19 3.37 -8.79 13.10
N LEU A 20 3.71 -7.56 13.47
CA LEU A 20 4.89 -7.25 14.25
C LEU A 20 4.74 -7.69 15.71
N VAL A 21 3.56 -7.49 16.31
CA VAL A 21 3.26 -7.97 17.68
C VAL A 21 3.32 -9.48 17.75
N GLN A 22 2.76 -10.20 16.77
CA GLN A 22 2.85 -11.68 16.69
C GLN A 22 4.29 -12.20 16.57
N ARG A 23 5.23 -11.36 16.14
CA ARG A 23 6.66 -11.66 16.02
C ARG A 23 7.49 -11.15 17.21
N ASP A 24 6.83 -10.73 18.30
CA ASP A 24 7.45 -10.16 19.50
C ASP A 24 8.37 -8.96 19.19
N ALA A 25 8.08 -8.23 18.09
CA ALA A 25 8.86 -7.05 17.73
C ALA A 25 8.41 -5.82 18.54
N PRO A 26 9.34 -4.98 19.02
CA PRO A 26 8.99 -3.77 19.75
C PRO A 26 8.48 -2.69 18.79
N VAL A 27 7.19 -2.36 18.89
CA VAL A 27 6.48 -1.47 17.96
C VAL A 27 6.13 -0.14 18.61
N ARG A 28 6.39 0.94 17.86
CA ARG A 28 5.80 2.26 18.08
C ARG A 28 5.03 2.68 16.84
N VAL A 29 3.88 3.30 17.02
CA VAL A 29 3.06 3.85 15.92
C VAL A 29 3.02 5.36 16.02
N LEU A 30 3.01 6.05 14.86
CA LEU A 30 2.74 7.48 14.76
C LEU A 30 1.31 7.68 14.25
N THR A 31 0.51 8.45 14.97
CA THR A 31 -0.87 8.78 14.59
C THR A 31 -1.23 10.20 14.95
N ARG A 32 -2.09 10.84 14.14
CA ARG A 32 -2.64 12.17 14.40
C ARG A 32 -3.68 12.18 15.52
N ASP A 33 -4.26 11.03 15.79
CA ASP A 33 -5.30 10.87 16.82
C ASP A 33 -4.92 9.73 17.78
N PRO A 34 -4.02 10.01 18.74
CA PRO A 34 -3.59 8.99 19.70
C PRO A 34 -4.68 8.61 20.71
N ALA A 35 -5.67 9.46 20.94
CA ALA A 35 -6.74 9.20 21.92
C ALA A 35 -7.74 8.15 21.43
N ASN A 36 -7.93 8.04 20.11
CA ASN A 36 -8.81 7.06 19.47
C ASN A 36 -8.05 5.94 18.78
N ALA A 37 -6.75 5.82 19.05
CA ALA A 37 -5.90 4.76 18.47
C ALA A 37 -6.10 3.46 19.25
N ASP A 38 -6.65 2.45 18.60
CA ASP A 38 -6.86 1.11 19.15
C ASP A 38 -5.83 0.15 18.55
N PHE A 39 -4.88 -0.30 19.38
CA PHE A 39 -3.80 -1.22 19.03
C PHE A 39 -3.62 -2.29 20.11
N PRO A 40 -3.04 -3.45 19.79
CA PRO A 40 -2.73 -4.49 20.77
C PRO A 40 -1.86 -4.00 21.94
N ASP A 41 -1.97 -4.67 23.07
CA ASP A 41 -1.13 -4.41 24.24
C ASP A 41 0.36 -4.45 23.90
N GLY A 42 1.13 -3.53 24.48
CA GLY A 42 2.57 -3.40 24.26
C GLY A 42 2.97 -2.49 23.09
N VAL A 43 2.02 -2.05 22.26
CA VAL A 43 2.29 -1.05 21.21
C VAL A 43 2.37 0.35 21.83
N VAL A 44 3.47 1.05 21.57
CA VAL A 44 3.64 2.44 22.03
C VAL A 44 3.01 3.40 21.02
N VAL A 45 2.03 4.19 21.45
CA VAL A 45 1.37 5.18 20.59
C VAL A 45 2.01 6.55 20.77
N ALA A 46 2.54 7.12 19.67
CA ALA A 46 3.05 8.49 19.61
C ALA A 46 2.07 9.36 18.82
N GLY A 47 1.69 10.51 19.39
CA GLY A 47 0.86 11.51 18.72
C GLY A 47 1.71 12.41 17.85
N GLY A 48 1.27 12.70 16.61
CA GLY A 48 1.95 13.64 15.71
C GLY A 48 1.59 13.43 14.25
N ASP A 49 2.06 14.37 13.44
CA ASP A 49 1.95 14.37 11.98
C ASP A 49 3.35 14.34 11.35
N LEU A 50 3.44 13.85 10.11
CA LEU A 50 4.72 13.78 9.39
C LEU A 50 5.33 15.15 9.05
N LEU A 51 4.55 16.23 9.16
CA LEU A 51 5.00 17.61 8.98
C LEU A 51 5.25 18.34 10.32
N ASP A 52 4.90 17.74 11.43
CA ASP A 52 5.27 18.24 12.77
C ASP A 52 6.66 17.71 13.15
N LEU A 53 7.68 18.53 12.93
CA LEU A 53 9.08 18.14 13.11
C LEU A 53 9.40 17.73 14.55
N ASP A 54 8.82 18.40 15.55
CA ASP A 54 9.10 18.12 16.95
C ASP A 54 8.43 16.81 17.38
N ALA A 55 7.18 16.59 16.99
CA ALA A 55 6.50 15.33 17.23
C ALA A 55 7.17 14.17 16.50
N LEU A 56 7.61 14.40 15.25
CA LEU A 56 8.30 13.38 14.44
C LEU A 56 9.66 12.98 15.06
N ARG A 57 10.46 13.95 15.49
CA ARG A 57 11.73 13.68 16.22
C ARG A 57 11.48 12.94 17.53
N ALA A 58 10.46 13.33 18.28
CA ALA A 58 10.08 12.64 19.51
C ALA A 58 9.65 11.19 19.24
N ALA A 59 8.83 10.98 18.20
CA ALA A 59 8.41 9.64 17.78
C ALA A 59 9.59 8.76 17.30
N MET A 60 10.59 9.36 16.67
CA MET A 60 11.80 8.67 16.18
C MET A 60 12.88 8.46 17.25
N SER A 61 12.72 9.00 18.46
CA SER A 61 13.67 8.79 19.55
C SER A 61 13.78 7.32 19.93
N SER A 62 15.02 6.78 20.00
CA SER A 62 15.31 5.36 20.29
C SER A 62 14.74 4.36 19.26
N VAL A 63 14.40 4.83 18.08
CA VAL A 63 13.99 3.99 16.94
C VAL A 63 15.22 3.57 16.15
N SER A 64 15.24 2.33 15.66
CA SER A 64 16.32 1.82 14.79
C SER A 64 15.83 1.48 13.39
N THR A 65 14.53 1.29 13.22
CA THR A 65 13.94 0.84 11.95
C THR A 65 12.62 1.57 11.72
N LEU A 66 12.41 2.07 10.52
CA LEU A 66 11.21 2.82 10.15
C LEU A 66 10.43 2.10 9.04
N PHE A 67 9.13 1.89 9.27
CA PHE A 67 8.18 1.68 8.19
C PHE A 67 7.57 3.01 7.78
N LEU A 68 7.83 3.43 6.53
CA LEU A 68 7.31 4.67 5.99
C LEU A 68 6.17 4.39 5.00
N LEU A 69 4.97 4.76 5.42
CA LEU A 69 3.76 4.78 4.63
C LEU A 69 3.10 6.15 4.74
N ASN A 70 2.94 6.82 3.62
CA ASN A 70 2.24 8.10 3.49
C ASN A 70 0.87 7.90 2.86
N ALA A 71 -0.11 8.68 3.30
CA ALA A 71 -1.40 8.76 2.62
C ALA A 71 -1.25 9.52 1.29
N VAL A 72 -2.06 9.17 0.29
CA VAL A 72 -2.15 9.91 -0.98
C VAL A 72 -2.86 11.23 -0.74
N THR A 73 -2.07 12.28 -0.51
CA THR A 73 -2.52 13.66 -0.22
C THR A 73 -1.71 14.63 -1.08
N GLY A 74 -2.17 15.88 -1.19
CA GLY A 74 -1.48 16.88 -2.01
C GLY A 74 -0.05 17.23 -1.53
N ASP A 75 0.30 16.88 -0.31
CA ASP A 75 1.60 17.10 0.33
C ASP A 75 2.39 15.79 0.57
N GLU A 76 1.95 14.67 -0.01
CA GLU A 76 2.54 13.33 0.17
C GLU A 76 4.07 13.34 -0.02
N PHE A 77 4.56 14.03 -1.07
CA PHE A 77 5.99 14.09 -1.34
C PHE A 77 6.75 14.82 -0.24
N THR A 78 6.24 15.97 0.22
CA THR A 78 6.84 16.72 1.31
C THR A 78 6.91 15.88 2.58
N GLN A 79 5.84 15.17 2.93
CA GLN A 79 5.79 14.28 4.08
C GLN A 79 6.86 13.18 3.99
N ALA A 80 7.01 12.53 2.84
CA ALA A 80 8.00 11.48 2.63
C ALA A 80 9.44 12.02 2.79
N ILE A 81 9.75 13.14 2.15
CA ILE A 81 11.07 13.75 2.18
C ILE A 81 11.43 14.27 3.58
N VAL A 82 10.49 14.89 4.28
CA VAL A 82 10.68 15.34 5.68
C VAL A 82 10.94 14.14 6.58
N ALA A 83 10.13 13.09 6.49
CA ALA A 83 10.30 11.89 7.32
C ALA A 83 11.67 11.22 7.10
N LEU A 84 12.13 11.11 5.85
CA LEU A 84 13.45 10.54 5.54
C LEU A 84 14.61 11.40 6.03
N ASN A 85 14.50 12.74 5.94
CA ASN A 85 15.53 13.64 6.49
C ASN A 85 15.60 13.53 8.02
N VAL A 86 14.45 13.57 8.70
CA VAL A 86 14.41 13.40 10.16
C VAL A 86 14.93 12.02 10.58
N ALA A 87 14.59 10.96 9.84
CA ALA A 87 15.16 9.63 10.08
C ALA A 87 16.69 9.65 10.01
N ARG A 88 17.26 10.33 9.02
CA ARG A 88 18.71 10.52 8.89
C ARG A 88 19.30 11.30 10.05
N GLU A 89 18.67 12.42 10.45
CA GLU A 89 19.09 13.22 11.62
C GLU A 89 19.11 12.38 12.91
N MET A 90 18.15 11.47 13.06
CA MET A 90 18.01 10.60 14.23
C MET A 90 18.84 9.31 14.16
N GLY A 91 19.65 9.14 13.09
CA GLY A 91 20.51 7.97 12.90
C GLY A 91 19.75 6.69 12.52
N ILE A 92 18.53 6.82 12.00
CA ILE A 92 17.74 5.70 11.49
C ILE A 92 18.15 5.48 10.04
N ASP A 93 18.78 4.37 9.75
CA ASP A 93 19.27 3.99 8.42
C ASP A 93 18.58 2.74 7.83
N ARG A 94 17.68 2.11 8.59
CA ARG A 94 16.95 0.91 8.23
C ARG A 94 15.50 1.27 7.91
N ILE A 95 15.15 1.24 6.64
CA ILE A 95 13.85 1.69 6.16
C ILE A 95 13.12 0.53 5.45
N VAL A 96 11.84 0.40 5.68
CA VAL A 96 10.91 -0.30 4.78
C VAL A 96 9.92 0.73 4.28
N TYR A 97 9.97 1.01 2.99
CA TYR A 97 9.17 2.04 2.34
C TYR A 97 8.07 1.40 1.48
N LEU A 98 6.81 1.83 1.69
CA LEU A 98 5.70 1.40 0.85
C LEU A 98 5.57 2.34 -0.35
N SER A 99 6.11 1.89 -1.47
CA SER A 99 6.06 2.52 -2.78
C SER A 99 4.85 2.04 -3.60
N VAL A 100 4.99 1.92 -4.90
CA VAL A 100 3.99 1.43 -5.85
C VAL A 100 4.66 0.64 -6.97
N PHE A 101 3.98 -0.38 -7.49
CA PHE A 101 4.42 -1.14 -8.65
C PHE A 101 4.55 -0.24 -9.89
N ASP A 102 5.60 -0.46 -10.67
CA ASP A 102 5.87 0.27 -11.92
C ASP A 102 5.93 1.82 -11.77
N ALA A 103 6.46 2.31 -10.64
CA ALA A 103 6.61 3.75 -10.39
C ALA A 103 7.40 4.48 -11.47
N GLU A 104 8.27 3.76 -12.21
CA GLU A 104 9.10 4.31 -13.29
C GLU A 104 8.33 4.44 -14.62
N GLY A 105 7.40 3.53 -14.88
CA GLY A 105 6.63 3.50 -16.13
C GLY A 105 5.42 4.43 -16.14
N ALA A 106 4.98 4.92 -14.97
CA ALA A 106 3.78 5.74 -14.81
C ALA A 106 4.08 7.14 -14.23
N VAL A 107 5.11 7.80 -14.72
CA VAL A 107 5.59 9.12 -14.23
C VAL A 107 4.59 10.26 -14.38
N ASN A 108 3.56 10.09 -15.20
CA ASN A 108 2.47 11.06 -15.34
C ASN A 108 1.37 10.91 -14.28
N VAL A 109 1.38 9.83 -13.50
CA VAL A 109 0.47 9.64 -12.36
C VAL A 109 1.09 10.28 -11.13
N PRO A 110 0.48 11.34 -10.55
CA PRO A 110 1.12 12.14 -9.51
C PRO A 110 1.69 11.34 -8.35
N HIS A 111 0.91 10.47 -7.69
CA HIS A 111 1.43 9.71 -6.55
C HIS A 111 2.47 8.65 -6.95
N PHE A 112 2.48 8.12 -8.18
CA PHE A 112 3.54 7.23 -8.66
C PHE A 112 4.86 8.00 -8.80
N ALA A 113 4.81 9.21 -9.36
CA ALA A 113 5.96 10.10 -9.45
C ALA A 113 6.50 10.49 -8.06
N VAL A 114 5.60 10.75 -7.10
CA VAL A 114 5.94 11.00 -5.68
C VAL A 114 6.68 9.80 -5.08
N LYS A 115 6.13 8.60 -5.25
CA LYS A 115 6.74 7.36 -4.76
C LYS A 115 8.13 7.15 -5.37
N ARG A 116 8.28 7.32 -6.69
CA ARG A 116 9.59 7.22 -7.36
C ARG A 116 10.58 8.29 -6.86
N GLY A 117 10.11 9.50 -6.57
CA GLY A 117 10.94 10.55 -5.98
C GLY A 117 11.51 10.16 -4.62
N ALA A 118 10.70 9.57 -3.74
CA ALA A 118 11.14 9.06 -2.43
C ALA A 118 12.10 7.86 -2.57
N GLU A 119 11.84 6.93 -3.50
CA GLU A 119 12.78 5.84 -3.82
C GLU A 119 14.16 6.35 -4.20
N ARG A 120 14.21 7.36 -5.10
CA ARG A 120 15.48 7.98 -5.51
C ARG A 120 16.22 8.63 -4.34
N MET A 121 15.50 9.24 -3.40
CA MET A 121 16.12 9.78 -2.19
C MET A 121 16.73 8.66 -1.35
N LEU A 122 16.03 7.56 -1.14
CA LEU A 122 16.56 6.38 -0.43
C LEU A 122 17.85 5.87 -1.08
N GLU A 123 17.87 5.75 -2.42
CA GLU A 123 19.03 5.34 -3.20
C GLU A 123 20.21 6.32 -3.04
N GLN A 124 19.96 7.61 -3.27
CA GLN A 124 21.02 8.64 -3.29
C GLN A 124 21.59 8.94 -1.91
N MET A 125 20.80 8.85 -0.86
CA MET A 125 21.27 9.04 0.52
C MET A 125 21.87 7.77 1.13
N GLY A 126 21.85 6.64 0.42
CA GLY A 126 22.47 5.39 0.87
C GLY A 126 21.80 4.79 2.11
N PHE A 127 20.47 4.87 2.20
CA PHE A 127 19.73 4.15 3.23
C PHE A 127 19.79 2.64 3.03
N GLY A 128 19.85 1.88 4.11
CA GLY A 128 19.60 0.45 4.09
C GLY A 128 18.10 0.20 3.98
N ALA A 129 17.54 0.15 2.77
CA ALA A 129 16.09 0.14 2.57
C ALA A 129 15.56 -1.11 1.86
N THR A 130 14.38 -1.59 2.26
CA THR A 130 13.48 -2.39 1.41
C THR A 130 12.39 -1.48 0.86
N ILE A 131 12.29 -1.43 -0.46
CA ILE A 131 11.24 -0.73 -1.19
C ILE A 131 10.21 -1.77 -1.61
N LEU A 132 9.03 -1.70 -1.00
CA LEU A 132 7.89 -2.55 -1.36
C LEU A 132 7.08 -1.85 -2.44
N ARG A 133 6.91 -2.50 -3.58
CA ARG A 133 6.17 -2.00 -4.74
C ARG A 133 4.87 -2.80 -4.93
N PRO A 134 3.82 -2.51 -4.17
CA PRO A 134 2.56 -3.21 -4.33
C PRO A 134 1.85 -2.81 -5.63
N THR A 135 1.14 -3.77 -6.20
CA THR A 135 0.13 -3.54 -7.24
C THR A 135 -1.15 -2.96 -6.62
N TYR A 136 -2.24 -2.85 -7.40
CA TYR A 136 -3.51 -2.34 -6.90
C TYR A 136 -4.04 -3.18 -5.73
N PHE A 137 -4.48 -2.52 -4.65
CA PHE A 137 -4.99 -3.22 -3.46
C PHE A 137 -6.41 -3.69 -3.68
N ILE A 138 -6.66 -4.99 -3.44
CA ILE A 138 -8.02 -5.55 -3.49
C ILE A 138 -8.97 -4.79 -2.55
N ASP A 139 -8.46 -4.35 -1.41
CA ASP A 139 -9.22 -3.58 -0.41
C ASP A 139 -9.84 -2.28 -0.92
N ASN A 140 -9.33 -1.72 -2.02
CA ASN A 140 -9.90 -0.53 -2.66
C ASN A 140 -11.27 -0.79 -3.27
N GLU A 141 -11.63 -2.05 -3.52
CA GLU A 141 -12.96 -2.46 -3.99
C GLU A 141 -14.08 -2.03 -3.03
N ALA A 142 -13.74 -1.80 -1.75
CA ALA A 142 -14.69 -1.25 -0.78
C ALA A 142 -15.28 0.10 -1.21
N MET A 143 -14.57 0.90 -2.01
CA MET A 143 -15.06 2.19 -2.52
C MET A 143 -16.20 2.02 -3.55
N VAL A 144 -16.21 0.91 -4.26
CA VAL A 144 -17.16 0.64 -5.34
C VAL A 144 -18.14 -0.48 -5.02
N LYS A 145 -18.03 -1.06 -3.82
CA LYS A 145 -18.86 -2.15 -3.31
C LYS A 145 -20.35 -1.91 -3.53
N ASP A 146 -20.84 -0.73 -3.17
CA ASP A 146 -22.27 -0.41 -3.29
C ASP A 146 -22.78 -0.44 -4.72
N VAL A 147 -21.96 -0.05 -5.69
CA VAL A 147 -22.27 -0.13 -7.10
C VAL A 147 -22.33 -1.59 -7.54
N ILE A 148 -21.37 -2.40 -7.12
CA ILE A 148 -21.32 -3.82 -7.45
C ILE A 148 -22.51 -4.56 -6.84
N VAL A 149 -22.70 -4.39 -5.51
CA VAL A 149 -23.74 -5.11 -4.76
C VAL A 149 -25.15 -4.64 -5.12
N ASN A 150 -25.39 -3.35 -5.35
CA ASN A 150 -26.75 -2.83 -5.53
C ASN A 150 -27.14 -2.74 -7.01
N ARG A 151 -26.16 -2.48 -7.91
CA ARG A 151 -26.44 -2.26 -9.34
C ARG A 151 -25.99 -3.42 -10.24
N GLY A 152 -25.20 -4.37 -9.75
CA GLY A 152 -24.66 -5.47 -10.54
C GLY A 152 -23.68 -4.99 -11.62
N ILE A 153 -22.88 -3.97 -11.32
CA ILE A 153 -21.88 -3.42 -12.23
C ILE A 153 -20.53 -3.34 -11.51
N TYR A 154 -19.49 -3.91 -12.10
CA TYR A 154 -18.11 -3.70 -11.71
C TYR A 154 -17.57 -2.46 -12.42
N PRO A 155 -17.39 -1.32 -11.73
CA PRO A 155 -17.20 -0.03 -12.38
C PRO A 155 -15.74 0.36 -12.59
N MET A 156 -14.76 -0.44 -12.11
CA MET A 156 -13.35 -0.09 -12.19
C MET A 156 -12.78 -0.32 -13.59
N PRO A 157 -12.27 0.71 -14.30
CA PRO A 157 -11.73 0.57 -15.64
C PRO A 157 -10.29 0.00 -15.57
N ILE A 158 -10.16 -1.30 -15.37
CA ILE A 158 -8.87 -2.00 -15.25
C ILE A 158 -8.42 -2.70 -16.53
N GLY A 159 -9.23 -2.64 -17.56
CA GLY A 159 -8.90 -3.10 -18.90
C GLY A 159 -8.83 -4.61 -19.10
N GLY A 160 -8.42 -4.96 -20.31
CA GLY A 160 -8.21 -6.35 -20.74
C GLY A 160 -6.76 -6.83 -20.63
N LYS A 161 -5.81 -5.96 -20.25
CA LYS A 161 -4.40 -6.36 -20.01
C LYS A 161 -4.28 -7.11 -18.69
N GLY A 162 -5.05 -6.69 -17.71
CA GLY A 162 -5.13 -7.26 -16.38
C GLY A 162 -4.27 -6.55 -15.34
N VAL A 163 -4.71 -6.69 -14.11
CA VAL A 163 -4.05 -6.16 -12.89
C VAL A 163 -3.90 -7.28 -11.88
N ALA A 164 -2.69 -7.55 -11.41
CA ALA A 164 -2.43 -8.52 -10.36
C ALA A 164 -2.70 -7.88 -8.99
N MET A 165 -3.98 -7.81 -8.62
CA MET A 165 -4.41 -7.14 -7.39
C MET A 165 -3.94 -7.87 -6.15
N VAL A 166 -3.37 -7.13 -5.19
CA VAL A 166 -2.77 -7.66 -3.96
C VAL A 166 -3.62 -7.36 -2.73
N ASP A 167 -3.70 -8.30 -1.81
CA ASP A 167 -4.37 -8.14 -0.53
C ASP A 167 -3.50 -7.36 0.47
N ALA A 168 -4.09 -6.43 1.23
CA ALA A 168 -3.38 -5.64 2.24
C ALA A 168 -2.73 -6.50 3.34
N ARG A 169 -3.27 -7.69 3.61
CA ARG A 169 -2.70 -8.65 4.56
C ARG A 169 -1.36 -9.20 4.07
N ASP A 170 -1.23 -9.50 2.78
CA ASP A 170 0.02 -9.97 2.18
C ASP A 170 1.08 -8.87 2.15
N ILE A 171 0.68 -7.64 1.82
CA ILE A 171 1.58 -6.47 1.90
C ILE A 171 2.12 -6.30 3.31
N ALA A 172 1.23 -6.35 4.30
CA ALA A 172 1.58 -6.15 5.70
C ALA A 172 2.52 -7.25 6.22
N GLU A 173 2.27 -8.51 5.86
CA GLU A 173 3.12 -9.62 6.29
C GLU A 173 4.51 -9.56 5.65
N VAL A 174 4.61 -9.25 4.35
CA VAL A 174 5.90 -9.00 3.67
C VAL A 174 6.63 -7.83 4.34
N ALA A 175 5.93 -6.74 4.65
CA ALA A 175 6.52 -5.60 5.36
C ALA A 175 7.03 -5.99 6.75
N ALA A 176 6.28 -6.79 7.51
CA ALA A 176 6.70 -7.26 8.83
C ALA A 176 7.96 -8.13 8.77
N ILE A 177 8.02 -9.06 7.81
CA ILE A 177 9.20 -9.90 7.58
C ILE A 177 10.43 -9.03 7.31
N GLU A 178 10.32 -8.05 6.42
CA GLU A 178 11.42 -7.18 6.06
C GLU A 178 11.83 -6.23 7.20
N LEU A 179 10.87 -5.71 7.96
CA LEU A 179 11.15 -4.89 9.13
C LEU A 179 11.92 -5.68 10.20
N VAL A 180 11.47 -6.88 10.53
CA VAL A 180 12.14 -7.75 11.51
C VAL A 180 13.52 -8.17 11.01
N ARG A 181 13.66 -8.51 9.71
CA ARG A 181 14.95 -8.85 9.10
C ARG A 181 15.94 -7.69 9.22
N ARG A 182 15.52 -6.47 8.89
CA ARG A 182 16.37 -5.27 8.98
C ARG A 182 16.65 -4.87 10.42
N HIS A 183 15.64 -4.98 11.29
CA HIS A 183 15.77 -4.63 12.71
C HIS A 183 16.83 -5.48 13.43
N ASN A 184 16.86 -6.79 13.13
CA ASN A 184 17.73 -7.75 13.78
C ASN A 184 19.12 -7.91 13.12
N ALA A 185 19.35 -7.23 11.99
CA ALA A 185 20.64 -7.30 11.31
C ALA A 185 21.74 -6.57 12.13
N ASP A 186 22.98 -7.04 12.08
CA ASP A 186 24.13 -6.42 12.77
C ASP A 186 24.46 -5.03 12.21
N GLY A 187 24.04 -4.72 10.99
CA GLY A 187 24.23 -3.42 10.32
C GLY A 187 23.16 -3.19 9.26
N PRO A 188 23.20 -2.01 8.58
CA PRO A 188 22.25 -1.72 7.50
C PRO A 188 22.46 -2.69 6.33
N LEU A 189 21.35 -3.32 5.90
CA LEU A 189 21.35 -4.19 4.73
C LEU A 189 21.26 -3.35 3.45
N PRO A 190 21.77 -3.86 2.31
CA PRO A 190 21.64 -3.17 1.03
C PRO A 190 20.21 -2.79 0.68
N ILE A 191 20.07 -1.81 -0.22
CA ILE A 191 18.76 -1.49 -0.77
C ILE A 191 18.23 -2.65 -1.60
N GLU A 192 16.96 -2.96 -1.45
CA GLU A 192 16.29 -4.07 -2.12
C GLU A 192 14.88 -3.65 -2.54
N MET A 193 14.47 -4.05 -3.74
CA MET A 193 13.12 -3.83 -4.25
C MET A 193 12.35 -5.15 -4.27
N ILE A 194 11.11 -5.11 -3.82
CA ILE A 194 10.22 -6.25 -3.81
C ILE A 194 8.88 -5.83 -4.41
N ASN A 195 8.56 -6.38 -5.57
CA ASN A 195 7.22 -6.28 -6.12
C ASN A 195 6.26 -7.10 -5.25
N VAL A 196 5.20 -6.48 -4.74
CA VAL A 196 4.19 -7.15 -3.91
C VAL A 196 2.92 -7.27 -4.73
N VAL A 197 2.75 -8.43 -5.35
CA VAL A 197 1.73 -8.69 -6.37
C VAL A 197 0.70 -9.70 -5.87
N GLY A 198 -0.49 -9.70 -6.46
CA GLY A 198 -1.49 -10.74 -6.21
C GLY A 198 -1.17 -12.04 -6.95
N PRO A 199 -1.87 -13.14 -6.58
CA PRO A 199 -1.62 -14.46 -7.16
C PRO A 199 -2.15 -14.61 -8.59
N GLU A 200 -3.06 -13.73 -9.00
CA GLU A 200 -3.75 -13.80 -10.28
C GLU A 200 -3.85 -12.41 -10.93
N THR A 201 -3.72 -12.38 -12.25
CA THR A 201 -3.89 -11.15 -13.04
C THR A 201 -5.33 -11.09 -13.54
N LEU A 202 -6.12 -10.15 -13.03
CA LEU A 202 -7.53 -9.99 -13.31
C LEU A 202 -7.78 -8.91 -14.35
N THR A 203 -8.60 -9.23 -15.35
CA THR A 203 -9.23 -8.25 -16.25
C THR A 203 -10.52 -7.72 -15.63
N GLY A 204 -11.08 -6.63 -16.17
CA GLY A 204 -12.38 -6.12 -15.73
C GLY A 204 -13.50 -7.15 -15.83
N GLU A 205 -13.54 -7.92 -16.94
CA GLU A 205 -14.46 -9.04 -17.11
C GLU A 205 -14.22 -10.16 -16.09
N GLY A 206 -12.94 -10.47 -15.80
CA GLY A 206 -12.58 -11.49 -14.80
C GLY A 206 -13.03 -11.12 -13.40
N ALA A 207 -12.81 -9.86 -12.99
CA ALA A 207 -13.28 -9.35 -11.70
C ALA A 207 -14.82 -9.37 -11.61
N ALA A 208 -15.53 -8.93 -12.66
CA ALA A 208 -17.00 -8.99 -12.74
C ALA A 208 -17.53 -10.43 -12.65
N ALA A 209 -16.86 -11.40 -13.28
CA ALA A 209 -17.21 -12.81 -13.17
C ALA A 209 -17.06 -13.34 -11.74
N ILE A 210 -15.97 -13.00 -11.03
CA ILE A 210 -15.80 -13.39 -9.62
C ILE A 210 -16.91 -12.80 -8.75
N TRP A 211 -17.26 -11.52 -8.93
CA TRP A 211 -18.35 -10.88 -8.21
C TRP A 211 -19.71 -11.54 -8.55
N SER A 212 -19.92 -11.95 -9.81
CA SER A 212 -21.14 -12.69 -10.19
C SER A 212 -21.28 -13.99 -9.41
N ASP A 213 -20.19 -14.73 -9.29
CA ASP A 213 -20.16 -15.99 -8.52
C ASP A 213 -20.41 -15.74 -7.03
N VAL A 214 -19.73 -14.72 -6.46
CA VAL A 214 -19.84 -14.38 -5.03
C VAL A 214 -21.28 -13.95 -4.67
N LEU A 215 -21.91 -13.15 -5.53
CA LEU A 215 -23.26 -12.64 -5.28
C LEU A 215 -24.38 -13.61 -5.73
N GLY A 216 -24.04 -14.69 -6.46
CA GLY A 216 -25.01 -15.62 -7.02
C GLY A 216 -25.95 -15.00 -8.06
N ARG A 217 -25.53 -13.92 -8.70
CA ARG A 217 -26.30 -13.20 -9.73
C ARG A 217 -25.35 -12.44 -10.68
N PRO A 218 -25.82 -12.11 -11.91
CA PRO A 218 -24.97 -11.42 -12.86
C PRO A 218 -24.44 -10.06 -12.36
N VAL A 219 -23.14 -9.86 -12.56
CA VAL A 219 -22.44 -8.56 -12.43
C VAL A 219 -21.77 -8.30 -13.76
N ALA A 220 -22.10 -7.20 -14.42
CA ALA A 220 -21.53 -6.82 -15.69
C ALA A 220 -20.28 -5.95 -15.48
N TYR A 221 -19.30 -6.06 -16.36
CA TYR A 221 -18.20 -5.11 -16.40
C TYR A 221 -18.68 -3.76 -16.94
N GLY A 222 -18.33 -2.65 -16.25
CA GLY A 222 -18.73 -1.29 -16.62
C GLY A 222 -17.97 -0.70 -17.83
N GLY A 223 -16.91 -1.39 -18.27
CA GLY A 223 -16.10 -0.99 -19.42
C GLY A 223 -14.91 -0.10 -19.08
N ASP A 224 -14.13 0.22 -20.13
CA ASP A 224 -12.88 0.97 -20.05
C ASP A 224 -13.09 2.43 -20.48
N ASP A 225 -13.78 3.22 -19.66
CA ASP A 225 -13.95 4.66 -19.84
C ASP A 225 -13.29 5.45 -18.69
N PRO A 226 -11.98 5.74 -18.75
CA PRO A 226 -11.29 6.52 -17.71
C PRO A 226 -11.88 7.92 -17.51
N SER A 227 -12.40 8.54 -18.57
CA SER A 227 -12.98 9.89 -18.49
C SER A 227 -14.33 9.89 -17.75
N GLY A 228 -15.19 8.93 -18.04
CA GLY A 228 -16.45 8.73 -17.30
C GLY A 228 -16.19 8.33 -15.84
N PHE A 229 -15.13 7.56 -15.59
CA PHE A 229 -14.69 7.24 -14.24
C PHE A 229 -14.25 8.48 -13.47
N GLU A 230 -13.41 9.37 -14.05
CA GLU A 230 -13.05 10.66 -13.45
C GLU A 230 -14.29 11.49 -13.08
N GLN A 231 -15.24 11.64 -14.00
CA GLN A 231 -16.47 12.40 -13.77
C GLN A 231 -17.26 11.85 -12.59
N THR A 232 -17.32 10.51 -12.47
CA THR A 232 -17.99 9.84 -11.37
C THR A 232 -17.26 10.09 -10.05
N MET A 233 -15.94 9.92 -10.01
CA MET A 233 -15.12 10.11 -8.82
C MET A 233 -15.09 11.54 -8.32
N ALA A 234 -15.18 12.55 -9.21
CA ALA A 234 -15.24 13.97 -8.85
C ALA A 234 -16.45 14.33 -7.96
N GLY A 235 -17.49 13.47 -7.91
CA GLY A 235 -18.60 13.61 -6.98
C GLY A 235 -18.28 13.16 -5.53
N PHE A 236 -17.18 12.45 -5.29
CA PHE A 236 -16.85 11.84 -4.00
C PHE A 236 -15.50 12.29 -3.44
N MET A 237 -14.64 12.89 -4.27
CA MET A 237 -13.30 13.31 -3.88
C MET A 237 -12.89 14.62 -4.57
N PRO A 238 -11.80 15.28 -4.11
CA PRO A 238 -11.28 16.47 -4.77
C PRO A 238 -10.95 16.23 -6.24
N ALA A 239 -11.17 17.23 -7.10
CA ALA A 239 -11.00 17.11 -8.54
C ALA A 239 -9.61 16.63 -8.97
N TRP A 240 -8.55 17.03 -8.25
CA TRP A 240 -7.19 16.57 -8.55
C TRP A 240 -7.01 15.05 -8.29
N GLN A 241 -7.67 14.49 -7.27
CA GLN A 241 -7.64 13.05 -7.01
C GLN A 241 -8.45 12.27 -8.07
N ALA A 242 -9.62 12.78 -8.46
CA ALA A 242 -10.41 12.18 -9.53
C ALA A 242 -9.63 12.17 -10.86
N TYR A 243 -8.93 13.27 -11.17
CA TYR A 243 -8.03 13.34 -12.32
C TYR A 243 -6.91 12.33 -12.25
N GLU A 244 -6.27 12.18 -11.09
CA GLU A 244 -5.23 11.20 -10.85
C GLU A 244 -5.74 9.75 -11.04
N MET A 245 -6.94 9.44 -10.54
CA MET A 245 -7.57 8.14 -10.75
C MET A 245 -7.84 7.85 -12.23
N ARG A 246 -8.16 8.88 -13.04
CA ARG A 246 -8.24 8.74 -14.50
C ARG A 246 -6.90 8.34 -15.10
N LEU A 247 -5.80 9.02 -14.74
CA LEU A 247 -4.47 8.69 -15.24
C LEU A 247 -4.03 7.27 -14.85
N MET A 248 -4.38 6.83 -13.63
CA MET A 248 -4.17 5.44 -13.21
C MET A 248 -4.99 4.47 -14.07
N ALA A 249 -6.28 4.75 -14.29
CA ALA A 249 -7.15 3.92 -15.12
C ALA A 249 -6.63 3.82 -16.56
N GLU A 250 -6.19 4.94 -17.16
CA GLU A 250 -5.54 4.95 -18.48
C GLU A 250 -4.30 4.03 -18.51
N ARG A 251 -3.50 4.04 -17.44
CA ARG A 251 -2.33 3.15 -17.30
C ARG A 251 -2.76 1.67 -17.21
N TYR A 252 -3.78 1.36 -16.41
CA TYR A 252 -4.28 -0.01 -16.28
C TYR A 252 -4.84 -0.54 -17.59
N VAL A 253 -5.66 0.25 -18.28
CA VAL A 253 -6.24 -0.12 -19.58
C VAL A 253 -5.15 -0.34 -20.64
N SER A 254 -4.14 0.53 -20.70
CA SER A 254 -3.11 0.50 -21.74
C SER A 254 -2.00 -0.52 -21.48
N HIS A 255 -1.58 -0.72 -20.24
CA HIS A 255 -0.41 -1.54 -19.87
C HIS A 255 -0.71 -2.64 -18.86
N GLY A 256 -1.77 -2.49 -18.02
CA GLY A 256 -2.02 -3.38 -16.89
C GLY A 256 -1.05 -3.14 -15.72
N MET A 257 -1.10 -4.04 -14.75
CA MET A 257 -0.08 -4.24 -13.70
C MET A 257 0.28 -5.72 -13.69
N ILE A 258 1.21 -6.10 -14.55
CA ILE A 258 1.58 -7.49 -14.80
C ILE A 258 2.83 -7.83 -13.97
N PRO A 259 2.79 -8.87 -13.12
CA PRO A 259 3.95 -9.32 -12.36
C PRO A 259 5.13 -9.68 -13.25
N GLU A 260 6.34 -9.48 -12.75
CA GLU A 260 7.52 -10.06 -13.36
C GLU A 260 7.60 -11.56 -13.08
N VAL A 261 8.32 -12.28 -13.93
CA VAL A 261 8.52 -13.72 -13.74
C VAL A 261 9.24 -13.96 -12.41
N GLY A 262 8.64 -14.74 -11.53
CA GLY A 262 9.20 -15.09 -10.22
C GLY A 262 8.70 -14.24 -9.04
N ASP A 263 7.94 -13.14 -9.28
CA ASP A 263 7.42 -12.30 -8.20
C ASP A 263 6.50 -13.11 -7.26
N THR A 264 5.51 -13.80 -7.81
CA THR A 264 4.55 -14.60 -7.02
C THR A 264 5.23 -15.72 -6.25
N GLU A 265 6.19 -16.42 -6.87
CA GLU A 265 6.96 -17.47 -6.23
C GLU A 265 7.88 -16.92 -5.13
N ARG A 266 8.45 -15.73 -5.33
CA ARG A 266 9.25 -15.05 -4.29
C ARG A 266 8.39 -14.76 -3.08
N LEU A 267 7.22 -14.15 -3.26
CA LEU A 267 6.30 -13.82 -2.18
C LEU A 267 5.79 -15.07 -1.46
N THR A 268 5.39 -16.11 -2.19
CA THR A 268 4.97 -17.40 -1.61
C THR A 268 6.06 -18.00 -0.72
N ARG A 269 7.33 -17.96 -1.16
CA ARG A 269 8.46 -18.43 -0.33
C ARG A 269 8.68 -17.56 0.90
N MET A 270 8.56 -16.23 0.77
CA MET A 270 8.73 -15.30 1.89
C MET A 270 7.66 -15.51 2.96
N LEU A 271 6.41 -15.66 2.52
CA LEU A 271 5.26 -15.84 3.41
C LEU A 271 5.14 -17.27 3.98
N GLY A 272 5.75 -18.25 3.34
CA GLY A 272 5.60 -19.67 3.69
C GLY A 272 4.19 -20.23 3.44
N ARG A 273 3.36 -19.52 2.69
CA ARG A 273 1.98 -19.85 2.32
C ARG A 273 1.60 -19.25 0.97
N PRO A 274 0.51 -19.72 0.32
CA PRO A 274 -0.07 -19.04 -0.83
C PRO A 274 -0.51 -17.60 -0.50
N LEU A 275 -0.53 -16.74 -1.51
CA LEU A 275 -1.11 -15.39 -1.43
C LEU A 275 -2.64 -15.46 -1.32
N HIS A 276 -3.24 -14.43 -0.74
CA HIS A 276 -4.69 -14.32 -0.67
C HIS A 276 -5.28 -14.04 -2.06
N HIS A 277 -6.37 -14.73 -2.38
CA HIS A 277 -7.07 -14.57 -3.65
C HIS A 277 -8.09 -13.43 -3.61
N TYR A 278 -8.28 -12.76 -4.74
CA TYR A 278 -9.29 -11.71 -4.90
C TYR A 278 -10.69 -12.13 -4.44
N ARG A 279 -11.07 -13.39 -4.75
CA ARG A 279 -12.36 -13.96 -4.35
C ARG A 279 -12.63 -13.91 -2.84
N GLU A 280 -11.61 -14.09 -2.01
CA GLU A 280 -11.76 -14.08 -0.55
C GLU A 280 -12.18 -12.69 -0.06
N THR A 281 -11.50 -11.64 -0.54
CA THR A 281 -11.83 -10.26 -0.19
C THR A 281 -13.17 -9.82 -0.79
N ALA A 282 -13.48 -10.22 -2.04
CA ALA A 282 -14.78 -9.96 -2.64
C ALA A 282 -15.92 -10.61 -1.82
N ALA A 283 -15.75 -11.85 -1.36
CA ALA A 283 -16.72 -12.54 -0.50
C ALA A 283 -16.89 -11.85 0.85
N ALA A 284 -15.80 -11.40 1.49
CA ALA A 284 -15.84 -10.66 2.73
C ALA A 284 -16.57 -9.31 2.57
N LEU A 285 -16.27 -8.58 1.49
CA LEU A 285 -16.96 -7.32 1.18
C LEU A 285 -18.45 -7.50 0.88
N ALA A 286 -18.83 -8.59 0.23
CA ALA A 286 -20.25 -8.86 -0.10
C ALA A 286 -21.11 -9.05 1.15
N THR A 287 -20.53 -9.47 2.28
CA THR A 287 -21.23 -9.78 3.54
C THR A 287 -21.12 -8.68 4.60
N ALA A 288 -20.19 -7.73 4.45
CA ALA A 288 -19.97 -6.60 5.34
C ALA A 288 -20.96 -5.46 5.06
#